data_f9920454fd06bc0b5e85dd68a6ca3c39
#
_entry.id   f9920454fd06bc0b5e85dd68a6ca3c39
#
_cell.length_a   1.000
_cell.length_b   1.000
_cell.length_c   1.000
_cell.angle_alpha   90.00
_cell.angle_beta   90.00
_cell.angle_gamma   90.00
#
_symmetry.space_group_name_H-M   'P 1'
#
loop_
_entity.id
_entity.type
_entity.pdbx_description
1 polymer ?
#
loop_
_entity_poly.entity_id
_entity_poly.type
_entity_poly.pdbx_seq_one_letter_code
_entity_poly.pdbx_strand_id
1 'polypeptide(L)'
;MRLDGRGYAERLVDQLRERVQQVEGSVGIATLLVGTDEAAAIYQRRIDRGARALGIASRPEQLPDDASFGQVVGKLAELDVDPEISGILVLRPLPGHLPEARILRAIPPHKDVEAQHPENAGLLALGTPRFVPSTPAAAFVMLDSYMLETGREIETAYDGLDLVVVGRSSNVGKPAAILGLARNATVISCHKHTDDAGRLAEHTLLGDILIIAVGSPGLLTGDMVRPGAIVVDIGINPVTGPDGSLHLVGDVDFDSAIDVAEAVSPVPGGVGPITDAWVLHNAILAAERSGGAGRRADSTHLVETLGQFAAPRLAGS
;
A
#
# COMPACT_ATOMS: atom_id res chain seq x y z
N MET A 1 -10.55 0.18 19.81
CA MET A 1 -11.37 -0.60 18.82
C MET A 1 -10.45 -1.35 17.86
N ARG A 2 -10.86 -2.52 17.31
CA ARG A 2 -10.08 -3.26 16.30
C ARG A 2 -10.46 -2.81 14.88
N LEU A 3 -9.48 -2.37 14.08
CA LEU A 3 -9.66 -1.97 12.68
C LEU A 3 -9.48 -3.18 11.75
N ASP A 4 -10.55 -3.95 11.50
CA ASP A 4 -10.50 -5.09 10.60
C ASP A 4 -10.57 -4.62 9.14
N GLY A 5 -9.50 -4.84 8.38
CA GLY A 5 -9.37 -4.40 6.98
C GLY A 5 -10.18 -5.21 5.98
N ARG A 6 -10.71 -6.36 6.36
CA ARG A 6 -11.44 -7.24 5.44
C ARG A 6 -12.70 -6.59 4.90
N GLY A 7 -13.51 -5.97 5.77
CA GLY A 7 -14.72 -5.26 5.33
C GLY A 7 -14.40 -4.06 4.42
N TYR A 8 -13.30 -3.35 4.68
CA TYR A 8 -12.84 -2.27 3.79
C TYR A 8 -12.38 -2.81 2.43
N ALA A 9 -11.65 -3.93 2.43
CA ALA A 9 -11.21 -4.57 1.19
C ALA A 9 -12.38 -5.11 0.36
N GLU A 10 -13.41 -5.69 0.98
CA GLU A 10 -14.62 -6.16 0.30
C GLU A 10 -15.33 -5.01 -0.41
N ARG A 11 -15.56 -3.89 0.28
CA ARG A 11 -16.16 -2.69 -0.33
C ARG A 11 -15.34 -2.17 -1.53
N LEU A 12 -14.02 -2.11 -1.38
CA LEU A 12 -13.14 -1.72 -2.48
C LEU A 12 -13.24 -2.68 -3.66
N VAL A 13 -13.20 -3.99 -3.41
CA VAL A 13 -13.33 -5.03 -4.46
C VAL A 13 -14.66 -4.92 -5.21
N ASP A 14 -15.77 -4.63 -4.52
CA ASP A 14 -17.08 -4.45 -5.16
C ASP A 14 -17.08 -3.22 -6.10
N GLN A 15 -16.49 -2.11 -5.68
CA GLN A 15 -16.32 -0.93 -6.54
C GLN A 15 -15.41 -1.24 -7.75
N LEU A 16 -14.33 -1.99 -7.55
CA LEU A 16 -13.43 -2.38 -8.64
C LEU A 16 -14.11 -3.29 -9.66
N ARG A 17 -15.00 -4.19 -9.22
CA ARG A 17 -15.77 -5.07 -10.11
C ARG A 17 -16.65 -4.27 -11.09
N GLU A 18 -17.26 -3.20 -10.62
CA GLU A 18 -18.05 -2.31 -11.49
C GLU A 18 -17.17 -1.50 -12.44
N ARG A 19 -16.01 -1.01 -11.94
CA ARG A 19 -15.09 -0.23 -12.77
C ARG A 19 -14.48 -1.04 -13.91
N VAL A 20 -14.06 -2.29 -13.65
CA VAL A 20 -13.52 -3.17 -14.70
C VAL A 20 -14.49 -3.34 -15.86
N GLN A 21 -15.80 -3.42 -15.59
CA GLN A 21 -16.83 -3.55 -16.61
C GLN A 21 -17.00 -2.28 -17.47
N GLN A 22 -16.53 -1.14 -16.99
CA GLN A 22 -16.66 0.16 -17.68
C GLN A 22 -15.38 0.51 -18.48
N VAL A 23 -14.29 -0.24 -18.31
CA VAL A 23 -13.06 0.00 -19.08
C VAL A 23 -13.25 -0.39 -20.53
N GLU A 24 -12.95 0.53 -21.46
CA GLU A 24 -12.90 0.22 -22.89
C GLU A 24 -11.64 -0.61 -23.17
N GLY A 25 -11.80 -1.87 -23.54
CA GLY A 25 -10.71 -2.81 -23.82
C GLY A 25 -10.47 -3.80 -22.67
N SER A 26 -9.25 -4.32 -22.62
CA SER A 26 -8.86 -5.30 -21.60
C SER A 26 -8.05 -4.64 -20.46
N VAL A 27 -8.29 -5.10 -19.24
CA VAL A 27 -7.42 -4.79 -18.10
C VAL A 27 -6.53 -5.99 -17.84
N GLY A 28 -5.22 -5.78 -17.80
CA GLY A 28 -4.25 -6.84 -17.54
C GLY A 28 -3.17 -6.41 -16.57
N ILE A 29 -2.77 -7.33 -15.70
CA ILE A 29 -1.65 -7.14 -14.78
C ILE A 29 -0.61 -8.23 -14.98
N ALA A 30 0.65 -7.83 -15.16
CA ALA A 30 1.79 -8.73 -15.11
C ALA A 30 2.48 -8.60 -13.75
N THR A 31 2.79 -9.73 -13.12
CA THR A 31 3.59 -9.80 -11.90
C THR A 31 4.91 -10.48 -12.21
N LEU A 32 6.03 -9.83 -11.93
CA LEU A 32 7.37 -10.35 -12.21
C LEU A 32 8.06 -10.77 -10.91
N LEU A 33 8.24 -12.07 -10.74
CA LEU A 33 9.05 -12.67 -9.68
C LEU A 33 10.45 -12.99 -10.24
N VAL A 34 11.49 -12.57 -9.56
CA VAL A 34 12.86 -12.98 -9.88
C VAL A 34 13.39 -13.80 -8.72
N GLY A 35 13.75 -15.06 -8.99
CA GLY A 35 14.17 -16.01 -7.97
C GLY A 35 13.03 -16.86 -7.41
N THR A 36 13.21 -17.31 -6.17
CA THR A 36 12.37 -18.32 -5.53
C THR A 36 11.91 -17.91 -4.12
N ASP A 37 11.89 -16.61 -3.83
CA ASP A 37 11.40 -16.12 -2.53
C ASP A 37 9.95 -16.56 -2.30
N GLU A 38 9.72 -17.32 -1.23
CA GLU A 38 8.42 -17.94 -0.96
C GLU A 38 7.35 -16.89 -0.61
N ALA A 39 7.70 -15.84 0.12
CA ALA A 39 6.76 -14.79 0.49
C ALA A 39 6.31 -14.00 -0.73
N ALA A 40 7.24 -13.66 -1.64
CA ALA A 40 6.94 -13.02 -2.91
C ALA A 40 6.07 -13.92 -3.81
N ALA A 41 6.34 -15.22 -3.86
CA ALA A 41 5.54 -16.19 -4.61
C ALA A 41 4.11 -16.35 -4.04
N ILE A 42 3.95 -16.32 -2.71
CA ILE A 42 2.63 -16.29 -2.06
C ILE A 42 1.88 -15.00 -2.44
N TYR A 43 2.57 -13.87 -2.41
CA TYR A 43 1.98 -12.58 -2.78
C TYR A 43 1.56 -12.58 -4.26
N GLN A 44 2.41 -13.09 -5.17
CA GLN A 44 2.08 -13.24 -6.59
C GLN A 44 0.77 -14.04 -6.79
N ARG A 45 0.65 -15.18 -6.11
CA ARG A 45 -0.56 -16.02 -6.19
C ARG A 45 -1.81 -15.32 -5.63
N ARG A 46 -1.66 -14.45 -4.63
CA ARG A 46 -2.79 -13.65 -4.09
C ARG A 46 -3.27 -12.63 -5.11
N ILE A 47 -2.34 -11.88 -5.72
CA ILE A 47 -2.65 -10.90 -6.77
C ILE A 47 -3.28 -11.59 -7.99
N ASP A 48 -2.71 -12.72 -8.47
CA ASP A 48 -3.26 -13.51 -9.57
C ASP A 48 -4.70 -13.94 -9.29
N ARG A 49 -4.97 -14.47 -8.10
CA ARG A 49 -6.32 -14.90 -7.69
C ARG A 49 -7.29 -13.71 -7.65
N GLY A 50 -6.89 -12.59 -7.06
CA GLY A 50 -7.71 -11.37 -6.97
C GLY A 50 -8.01 -10.79 -8.37
N ALA A 51 -7.02 -10.74 -9.25
CA ALA A 51 -7.18 -10.27 -10.63
C ALA A 51 -8.21 -11.11 -11.37
N ARG A 52 -8.06 -12.44 -11.35
CA ARG A 52 -9.02 -13.37 -12.00
C ARG A 52 -10.43 -13.25 -11.44
N ALA A 53 -10.58 -13.06 -10.13
CA ALA A 53 -11.89 -12.88 -9.48
C ALA A 53 -12.61 -11.59 -9.91
N LEU A 54 -11.86 -10.60 -10.40
CA LEU A 54 -12.38 -9.34 -10.97
C LEU A 54 -12.52 -9.37 -12.50
N GLY A 55 -12.12 -10.46 -13.16
CA GLY A 55 -12.09 -10.51 -14.63
C GLY A 55 -10.91 -9.77 -15.27
N ILE A 56 -9.88 -9.45 -14.48
CA ILE A 56 -8.62 -8.85 -14.93
C ILE A 56 -7.71 -9.97 -15.47
N ALA A 57 -7.16 -9.78 -16.67
CA ALA A 57 -6.15 -10.69 -17.20
C ALA A 57 -4.92 -10.70 -16.29
N SER A 58 -4.47 -11.87 -15.87
CA SER A 58 -3.31 -11.99 -15.00
C SER A 58 -2.22 -12.80 -15.66
N ARG A 59 -1.02 -12.23 -15.71
CA ARG A 59 0.18 -12.83 -16.30
C ARG A 59 1.30 -12.90 -15.26
N PRO A 60 1.35 -13.98 -14.46
CA PRO A 60 2.46 -14.23 -13.57
C PRO A 60 3.70 -14.65 -14.38
N GLU A 61 4.77 -13.88 -14.27
CA GLU A 61 6.07 -14.12 -14.87
C GLU A 61 7.08 -14.48 -13.80
N GLN A 62 7.98 -15.41 -14.12
CA GLN A 62 9.07 -15.78 -13.23
C GLN A 62 10.39 -15.88 -14.01
N LEU A 63 11.42 -15.26 -13.46
CA LEU A 63 12.79 -15.39 -13.91
C LEU A 63 13.60 -16.19 -12.88
N PRO A 64 14.65 -16.93 -13.28
CA PRO A 64 15.48 -17.68 -12.37
C PRO A 64 16.24 -16.75 -11.41
N ASP A 65 16.74 -17.32 -10.30
CA ASP A 65 17.44 -16.57 -9.24
C ASP A 65 18.75 -15.93 -9.75
N ASP A 66 19.39 -16.54 -10.73
CA ASP A 66 20.62 -16.08 -11.39
C ASP A 66 20.36 -15.15 -12.61
N ALA A 67 19.12 -14.74 -12.83
CA ALA A 67 18.77 -13.86 -13.94
C ALA A 67 19.62 -12.59 -13.94
N SER A 68 20.20 -12.27 -15.07
CA SER A 68 20.99 -11.05 -15.24
C SER A 68 20.10 -9.80 -15.28
N PHE A 69 20.69 -8.64 -14.99
CA PHE A 69 20.01 -7.34 -15.15
C PHE A 69 19.40 -7.17 -16.55
N GLY A 70 20.12 -7.61 -17.61
CA GLY A 70 19.63 -7.52 -18.99
C GLY A 70 18.39 -8.38 -19.25
N GLN A 71 18.30 -9.57 -18.62
CA GLN A 71 17.09 -10.43 -18.74
C GLN A 71 15.89 -9.81 -18.05
N VAL A 72 16.08 -9.22 -16.85
CA VAL A 72 14.98 -8.54 -16.13
C VAL A 72 14.48 -7.33 -16.93
N VAL A 73 15.38 -6.47 -17.43
CA VAL A 73 15.01 -5.30 -18.23
C VAL A 73 14.38 -5.72 -19.55
N GLY A 74 14.89 -6.77 -20.20
CA GLY A 74 14.28 -7.33 -21.41
C GLY A 74 12.85 -7.82 -21.19
N LYS A 75 12.59 -8.47 -20.05
CA LYS A 75 11.22 -8.88 -19.69
C LYS A 75 10.31 -7.67 -19.43
N LEU A 76 10.80 -6.65 -18.75
CA LEU A 76 10.03 -5.41 -18.56
C LEU A 76 9.70 -4.72 -19.89
N ALA A 77 10.64 -4.70 -20.84
CA ALA A 77 10.42 -4.14 -22.16
C ALA A 77 9.41 -4.97 -23.00
N GLU A 78 9.43 -6.31 -22.88
CA GLU A 78 8.41 -7.19 -23.46
C GLU A 78 7.01 -6.87 -22.92
N LEU A 79 6.88 -6.73 -21.60
CA LEU A 79 5.62 -6.39 -20.95
C LEU A 79 5.14 -4.96 -21.24
N ASP A 80 6.07 -4.04 -21.54
CA ASP A 80 5.75 -2.66 -21.88
C ASP A 80 5.00 -2.56 -23.22
N VAL A 81 5.46 -3.30 -24.22
CA VAL A 81 4.86 -3.26 -25.56
C VAL A 81 3.64 -4.16 -25.72
N ASP A 82 3.34 -4.99 -24.72
CA ASP A 82 2.17 -5.86 -24.75
C ASP A 82 0.90 -5.04 -24.46
N PRO A 83 -0.04 -4.94 -25.44
CA PRO A 83 -1.27 -4.17 -25.29
C PRO A 83 -2.28 -4.80 -24.29
N GLU A 84 -2.12 -6.08 -23.97
CA GLU A 84 -2.98 -6.76 -22.99
C GLU A 84 -2.56 -6.47 -21.55
N ILE A 85 -1.36 -5.91 -21.32
CA ILE A 85 -0.83 -5.58 -20.00
C ILE A 85 -0.95 -4.09 -19.73
N SER A 86 -1.80 -3.72 -18.80
CA SER A 86 -2.00 -2.34 -18.34
C SER A 86 -1.09 -1.99 -17.16
N GLY A 87 -0.79 -2.97 -16.30
CA GLY A 87 -0.01 -2.79 -15.08
C GLY A 87 1.10 -3.83 -14.92
N ILE A 88 2.23 -3.40 -14.36
CA ILE A 88 3.39 -4.26 -14.05
C ILE A 88 3.71 -4.12 -12.56
N LEU A 89 3.76 -5.25 -11.86
CA LEU A 89 4.19 -5.37 -10.47
C LEU A 89 5.50 -6.17 -10.41
N VAL A 90 6.60 -5.52 -10.08
CA VAL A 90 7.87 -6.20 -9.79
C VAL A 90 7.87 -6.59 -8.31
N LEU A 91 7.92 -7.90 -8.06
CA LEU A 91 7.91 -8.44 -6.70
C LEU A 91 9.26 -8.29 -6.02
N ARG A 92 9.24 -8.11 -4.71
CA ARG A 92 10.43 -7.96 -3.88
C ARG A 92 10.43 -8.97 -2.73
N PRO A 93 11.59 -9.35 -2.22
CA PRO A 93 12.93 -8.83 -2.55
C PRO A 93 13.42 -9.31 -3.91
N LEU A 94 14.28 -8.50 -4.55
CA LEU A 94 15.06 -8.95 -5.71
C LEU A 94 16.34 -9.66 -5.25
N PRO A 95 16.89 -10.63 -6.01
CA PRO A 95 18.18 -11.22 -5.73
C PRO A 95 19.28 -10.17 -5.53
N GLY A 96 20.15 -10.37 -4.52
CA GLY A 96 21.09 -9.35 -4.06
C GLY A 96 22.15 -8.89 -5.08
N HIS A 97 22.37 -9.65 -6.16
CA HIS A 97 23.27 -9.28 -7.27
C HIS A 97 22.63 -8.30 -8.25
N LEU A 98 21.30 -8.10 -8.19
CA LEU A 98 20.59 -7.21 -9.07
C LEU A 98 20.56 -5.78 -8.53
N PRO A 99 20.85 -4.77 -9.37
CA PRO A 99 20.80 -3.36 -8.95
C PRO A 99 19.35 -2.87 -8.90
N GLU A 100 18.65 -3.09 -7.77
CA GLU A 100 17.21 -2.80 -7.59
C GLU A 100 16.84 -1.41 -8.11
N ALA A 101 17.56 -0.37 -7.71
CA ALA A 101 17.26 1.01 -8.14
C ALA A 101 17.30 1.19 -9.67
N ARG A 102 18.09 0.40 -10.40
CA ARG A 102 18.11 0.44 -11.87
C ARG A 102 16.96 -0.34 -12.48
N ILE A 103 16.55 -1.43 -11.87
CA ILE A 103 15.38 -2.22 -12.30
C ILE A 103 14.11 -1.39 -12.10
N LEU A 104 13.93 -0.74 -10.96
CA LEU A 104 12.78 0.12 -10.71
C LEU A 104 12.67 1.29 -11.71
N ARG A 105 13.81 1.79 -12.20
CA ARG A 105 13.84 2.80 -13.28
C ARG A 105 13.55 2.24 -14.67
N ALA A 106 13.61 0.94 -14.84
CA ALA A 106 13.29 0.27 -16.10
C ALA A 106 11.82 -0.12 -16.20
N ILE A 107 11.04 -0.03 -15.12
CA ILE A 107 9.59 -0.20 -15.16
C ILE A 107 9.00 0.98 -15.95
N PRO A 108 8.15 0.74 -16.97
CA PRO A 108 7.50 1.84 -17.69
C PRO A 108 6.58 2.63 -16.74
N PRO A 109 6.77 3.95 -16.58
CA PRO A 109 6.05 4.73 -15.56
C PRO A 109 4.53 4.64 -15.67
N HIS A 110 3.99 4.48 -16.87
CA HIS A 110 2.55 4.39 -17.12
C HIS A 110 1.94 3.01 -16.77
N LYS A 111 2.78 1.98 -16.56
CA LYS A 111 2.38 0.63 -16.13
C LYS A 111 2.88 0.28 -14.71
N ASP A 112 3.57 1.19 -14.03
CA ASP A 112 4.17 1.00 -12.71
C ASP A 112 3.10 1.11 -11.60
N VAL A 113 2.38 0.04 -11.35
CA VAL A 113 1.22 0.02 -10.43
C VAL A 113 1.58 0.21 -8.94
N GLU A 114 2.86 0.21 -8.59
CA GLU A 114 3.34 0.47 -7.22
C GLU A 114 4.03 1.83 -7.06
N ALA A 115 4.01 2.66 -8.11
CA ALA A 115 4.63 3.98 -8.13
C ALA A 115 6.10 3.97 -7.65
N GLN A 116 6.86 2.94 -8.03
CA GLN A 116 8.25 2.76 -7.63
C GLN A 116 9.23 3.47 -8.57
N HIS A 117 8.79 3.79 -9.79
CA HIS A 117 9.59 4.57 -10.74
C HIS A 117 9.78 6.00 -10.20
N PRO A 118 10.99 6.60 -10.31
CA PRO A 118 11.25 7.95 -9.81
C PRO A 118 10.30 9.04 -10.31
N GLU A 119 9.79 8.92 -11.54
CA GLU A 119 8.77 9.82 -12.09
C GLU A 119 7.48 9.76 -11.27
N ASN A 120 6.96 8.55 -11.00
CA ASN A 120 5.75 8.37 -10.22
C ASN A 120 5.92 8.82 -8.76
N ALA A 121 7.08 8.53 -8.16
CA ALA A 121 7.42 9.02 -6.82
C ALA A 121 7.48 10.55 -6.77
N GLY A 122 8.02 11.20 -7.82
CA GLY A 122 8.04 12.66 -7.97
C GLY A 122 6.63 13.24 -8.09
N LEU A 123 5.79 12.67 -8.93
CA LEU A 123 4.39 13.08 -9.09
C LEU A 123 3.61 12.95 -7.77
N LEU A 124 3.82 11.87 -7.01
CA LEU A 124 3.22 11.71 -5.68
C LEU A 124 3.67 12.82 -4.73
N ALA A 125 4.95 13.13 -4.70
CA ALA A 125 5.51 14.19 -3.84
C ALA A 125 4.99 15.59 -4.21
N LEU A 126 4.64 15.81 -5.48
CA LEU A 126 4.06 17.06 -5.97
C LEU A 126 2.53 17.15 -5.81
N GLY A 127 1.88 16.11 -5.26
CA GLY A 127 0.42 16.08 -5.07
C GLY A 127 -0.39 15.78 -6.34
N THR A 128 0.26 15.33 -7.42
CA THR A 128 -0.37 14.98 -8.71
C THR A 128 -0.02 13.54 -9.11
N PRO A 129 -0.32 12.53 -8.29
CA PRO A 129 0.12 11.16 -8.51
C PRO A 129 -0.51 10.54 -9.75
N ARG A 130 0.32 9.81 -10.52
CA ARG A 130 -0.22 8.87 -11.50
C ARG A 130 -0.78 7.63 -10.81
N PHE A 131 -0.03 7.11 -9.85
CA PHE A 131 -0.43 6.01 -8.99
C PHE A 131 -0.02 6.31 -7.55
N VAL A 132 -0.74 5.72 -6.60
CA VAL A 132 -0.36 5.73 -5.19
C VAL A 132 0.10 4.33 -4.82
N PRO A 133 1.28 4.15 -4.19
CA PRO A 133 1.74 2.84 -3.75
C PRO A 133 0.70 2.13 -2.89
N SER A 134 0.50 0.83 -3.11
CA SER A 134 -0.66 0.10 -2.60
C SER A 134 -0.74 0.08 -1.07
N THR A 135 0.37 -0.18 -0.39
CA THR A 135 0.38 -0.33 1.07
C THR A 135 0.07 0.99 1.81
N PRO A 136 0.73 2.12 1.50
CA PRO A 136 0.36 3.40 2.12
C PRO A 136 -1.05 3.85 1.73
N ALA A 137 -1.50 3.61 0.50
CA ALA A 137 -2.87 3.87 0.10
C ALA A 137 -3.87 3.07 0.95
N ALA A 138 -3.61 1.77 1.16
CA ALA A 138 -4.44 0.91 1.99
C ALA A 138 -4.53 1.38 3.45
N ALA A 139 -3.43 1.88 4.02
CA ALA A 139 -3.44 2.47 5.35
C ALA A 139 -4.37 3.70 5.42
N PHE A 140 -4.33 4.57 4.41
CA PHE A 140 -5.21 5.74 4.38
C PHE A 140 -6.66 5.41 4.02
N VAL A 141 -6.93 4.42 3.16
CA VAL A 141 -8.30 3.91 2.96
C VAL A 141 -8.91 3.42 4.27
N MET A 142 -8.13 2.70 5.08
CA MET A 142 -8.57 2.24 6.40
C MET A 142 -8.83 3.42 7.34
N LEU A 143 -7.91 4.38 7.44
CA LEU A 143 -8.04 5.58 8.27
C LEU A 143 -9.24 6.43 7.85
N ASP A 144 -9.33 6.76 6.56
CA ASP A 144 -10.40 7.58 6.01
C ASP A 144 -11.78 6.93 6.26
N SER A 145 -11.88 5.59 6.01
CA SER A 145 -13.11 4.84 6.29
C SER A 145 -13.48 4.88 7.77
N TYR A 146 -12.52 4.68 8.67
CA TYR A 146 -12.74 4.74 10.11
C TYR A 146 -13.18 6.13 10.57
N MET A 147 -12.56 7.18 10.07
CA MET A 147 -12.92 8.55 10.38
C MET A 147 -14.36 8.88 9.96
N LEU A 148 -14.75 8.45 8.75
CA LEU A 148 -16.15 8.59 8.29
C LEU A 148 -17.14 7.78 9.14
N GLU A 149 -16.81 6.53 9.47
CA GLU A 149 -17.65 5.65 10.32
C GLU A 149 -17.84 6.21 11.74
N THR A 150 -16.88 7.01 12.22
CA THR A 150 -16.93 7.70 13.51
C THR A 150 -17.48 9.12 13.44
N GLY A 151 -18.00 9.54 12.28
CA GLY A 151 -18.69 10.82 12.08
C GLY A 151 -17.77 12.01 11.86
N ARG A 152 -16.48 11.78 11.51
CA ARG A 152 -15.54 12.84 11.12
C ARG A 152 -15.75 13.20 9.64
N GLU A 153 -15.67 14.48 9.30
CA GLU A 153 -15.68 14.95 7.91
C GLU A 153 -14.29 14.77 7.30
N ILE A 154 -14.19 13.99 6.20
CA ILE A 154 -12.89 13.57 5.66
C ILE A 154 -12.03 14.73 5.17
N GLU A 155 -12.65 15.81 4.71
CA GLU A 155 -11.98 17.01 4.21
C GLU A 155 -11.14 17.70 5.30
N THR A 156 -11.54 17.57 6.57
CA THR A 156 -10.92 18.22 7.73
C THR A 156 -10.45 17.24 8.80
N ALA A 157 -10.68 15.95 8.59
CA ALA A 157 -10.45 14.92 9.61
C ALA A 157 -8.98 14.84 10.12
N TYR A 158 -8.04 15.33 9.33
CA TYR A 158 -6.61 15.33 9.66
C TYR A 158 -6.07 16.72 10.04
N ASP A 159 -6.87 17.77 9.92
CA ASP A 159 -6.42 19.14 10.17
C ASP A 159 -5.90 19.30 11.60
N GLY A 160 -4.63 19.66 11.71
CA GLY A 160 -3.98 19.88 13.01
C GLY A 160 -3.64 18.61 13.80
N LEU A 161 -3.86 17.40 13.25
CA LEU A 161 -3.45 16.16 13.89
C LEU A 161 -1.95 15.88 13.67
N ASP A 162 -1.33 15.30 14.68
CA ASP A 162 0.03 14.76 14.59
C ASP A 162 -0.01 13.32 14.05
N LEU A 163 0.55 13.12 12.86
CA LEU A 163 0.75 11.82 12.25
C LEU A 163 2.21 11.38 12.42
N VAL A 164 2.45 10.34 13.18
CA VAL A 164 3.78 9.75 13.33
C VAL A 164 3.92 8.52 12.43
N VAL A 165 4.87 8.57 11.50
CA VAL A 165 5.21 7.44 10.62
C VAL A 165 6.52 6.84 11.10
N VAL A 166 6.48 5.60 11.57
CA VAL A 166 7.67 4.84 11.99
C VAL A 166 8.07 3.90 10.86
N GLY A 167 9.17 4.23 10.20
CA GLY A 167 9.65 3.61 8.98
C GLY A 167 9.79 4.62 7.84
N ARG A 168 10.83 4.47 7.00
CA ARG A 168 11.11 5.42 5.89
C ARG A 168 11.49 4.72 4.58
N SER A 169 10.94 3.54 4.34
CA SER A 169 11.13 2.84 3.07
C SER A 169 10.57 3.68 1.91
N SER A 170 11.13 3.48 0.72
CA SER A 170 10.69 4.21 -0.48
C SER A 170 9.28 3.85 -0.94
N ASN A 171 8.80 2.66 -0.57
CA ASN A 171 7.51 2.12 -1.00
C ASN A 171 6.40 2.22 0.06
N VAL A 172 6.74 2.49 1.34
CA VAL A 172 5.74 2.57 2.41
C VAL A 172 5.88 3.85 3.22
N GLY A 173 6.94 3.98 4.03
CA GLY A 173 7.02 5.06 5.01
C GLY A 173 7.10 6.47 4.40
N LYS A 174 7.94 6.66 3.37
CA LYS A 174 8.00 7.97 2.68
C LYS A 174 6.68 8.31 1.99
N PRO A 175 6.04 7.43 1.20
CA PRO A 175 4.71 7.69 0.65
C PRO A 175 3.65 7.95 1.72
N ALA A 176 3.64 7.21 2.84
CA ALA A 176 2.69 7.44 3.93
C ALA A 176 2.86 8.86 4.53
N ALA A 177 4.10 9.31 4.71
CA ALA A 177 4.37 10.68 5.17
C ALA A 177 3.85 11.73 4.18
N ILE A 178 4.04 11.52 2.87
CA ILE A 178 3.53 12.42 1.82
C ILE A 178 2.00 12.45 1.82
N LEU A 179 1.35 11.29 1.98
CA LEU A 179 -0.11 11.20 2.05
C LEU A 179 -0.69 11.92 3.28
N GLY A 180 0.02 11.90 4.41
CA GLY A 180 -0.34 12.66 5.60
C GLY A 180 -0.23 14.16 5.38
N LEU A 181 0.88 14.62 4.79
CA LEU A 181 1.06 16.04 4.44
C LEU A 181 -0.03 16.55 3.48
N ALA A 182 -0.43 15.72 2.50
CA ALA A 182 -1.50 16.06 1.57
C ALA A 182 -2.89 16.18 2.23
N ARG A 183 -3.03 15.69 3.47
CA ARG A 183 -4.25 15.78 4.30
C ARG A 183 -4.15 16.83 5.42
N ASN A 184 -3.20 17.74 5.34
CA ASN A 184 -2.97 18.78 6.34
C ASN A 184 -2.55 18.27 7.74
N ALA A 185 -2.11 17.02 7.87
CA ALA A 185 -1.52 16.53 9.12
C ALA A 185 -0.12 17.09 9.32
N THR A 186 0.26 17.31 10.57
CA THR A 186 1.66 17.49 10.97
C THR A 186 2.35 16.13 10.97
N VAL A 187 3.38 15.94 10.14
CA VAL A 187 4.00 14.62 9.99
C VAL A 187 5.35 14.54 10.68
N ILE A 188 5.49 13.57 11.58
CA ILE A 188 6.73 13.21 12.24
C ILE A 188 7.22 11.88 11.65
N SER A 189 8.43 11.86 11.07
CA SER A 189 9.02 10.64 10.48
C SER A 189 10.12 10.08 11.37
N CYS A 190 9.87 8.91 11.94
CA CYS A 190 10.80 8.14 12.77
C CYS A 190 11.38 6.95 12.00
N HIS A 191 12.54 6.46 12.46
CA HIS A 191 13.22 5.33 11.84
C HIS A 191 14.20 4.68 12.84
N LYS A 192 14.88 3.62 12.43
CA LYS A 192 15.84 2.89 13.27
C LYS A 192 16.77 3.81 14.08
N HIS A 193 17.33 4.86 13.51
CA HIS A 193 18.23 5.75 14.26
C HIS A 193 17.51 6.62 15.30
N THR A 194 16.19 6.83 15.17
CA THR A 194 15.38 7.45 16.22
C THR A 194 15.25 6.50 17.40
N ASP A 195 15.03 5.22 17.11
CA ASP A 195 14.96 4.15 18.11
C ASP A 195 16.33 3.89 18.76
N ASP A 196 17.40 3.75 17.96
CA ASP A 196 18.79 3.58 18.45
C ASP A 196 19.21 4.72 19.41
N ALA A 197 18.64 5.91 19.23
CA ALA A 197 18.87 7.07 20.10
C ALA A 197 17.97 7.09 21.37
N GLY A 198 17.11 6.08 21.55
CA GLY A 198 16.18 5.98 22.67
C GLY A 198 15.04 7.02 22.63
N ARG A 199 14.75 7.61 21.45
CA ARG A 199 13.79 8.70 21.31
C ARG A 199 12.49 8.30 20.62
N LEU A 200 12.29 7.02 20.32
CA LEU A 200 11.11 6.58 19.56
C LEU A 200 9.83 6.86 20.35
N ALA A 201 9.77 6.49 21.62
CA ALA A 201 8.60 6.71 22.48
C ALA A 201 8.26 8.21 22.66
N GLU A 202 9.30 9.08 22.72
CA GLU A 202 9.12 10.54 22.81
C GLU A 202 8.30 11.07 21.61
N HIS A 203 8.54 10.52 20.42
CA HIS A 203 7.84 10.96 19.21
C HIS A 203 6.50 10.26 19.04
N THR A 204 6.39 8.96 19.31
CA THR A 204 5.13 8.21 19.13
C THR A 204 4.04 8.67 20.09
N LEU A 205 4.40 9.09 21.29
CA LEU A 205 3.46 9.67 22.26
C LEU A 205 2.87 11.04 21.86
N LEU A 206 3.44 11.71 20.85
CA LEU A 206 2.84 12.94 20.28
C LEU A 206 1.71 12.62 19.31
N GLY A 207 1.73 11.41 18.68
CA GLY A 207 0.87 11.09 17.56
C GLY A 207 -0.59 10.88 17.94
N ASP A 208 -1.48 11.59 17.26
CA ASP A 208 -2.90 11.27 17.18
C ASP A 208 -3.14 10.06 16.30
N ILE A 209 -2.28 9.90 15.28
CA ILE A 209 -2.26 8.76 14.35
C ILE A 209 -0.84 8.20 14.28
N LEU A 210 -0.71 6.88 14.40
CA LEU A 210 0.55 6.17 14.25
C LEU A 210 0.47 5.22 13.05
N ILE A 211 1.42 5.30 12.11
CA ILE A 211 1.60 4.34 11.02
C ILE A 211 2.95 3.64 11.24
N ILE A 212 2.93 2.34 11.51
CA ILE A 212 4.11 1.57 11.88
C ILE A 212 4.49 0.62 10.74
N ALA A 213 5.72 0.76 10.20
CA ALA A 213 6.18 0.05 9.01
C ALA A 213 7.70 -0.17 9.05
N VAL A 214 8.18 -0.95 10.02
CA VAL A 214 9.62 -1.16 10.28
C VAL A 214 10.10 -2.59 10.06
N GLY A 215 9.19 -3.59 10.09
CA GLY A 215 9.55 -5.00 9.98
C GLY A 215 10.24 -5.52 11.25
N SER A 216 9.83 -5.05 12.42
CA SER A 216 10.36 -5.47 13.73
C SER A 216 9.20 -5.88 14.63
N PRO A 217 9.04 -7.18 14.94
CA PRO A 217 7.91 -7.70 15.70
C PRO A 217 7.74 -7.01 17.06
N GLY A 218 6.55 -6.45 17.33
CA GLY A 218 6.18 -5.88 18.61
C GLY A 218 7.03 -4.68 19.07
N LEU A 219 7.65 -3.95 18.12
CA LEU A 219 8.48 -2.78 18.44
C LEU A 219 7.68 -1.70 19.19
N LEU A 220 6.45 -1.43 18.75
CA LEU A 220 5.59 -0.45 19.38
C LEU A 220 4.73 -1.12 20.45
N THR A 221 4.93 -0.74 21.70
CA THR A 221 4.17 -1.23 22.87
C THR A 221 3.16 -0.18 23.35
N GLY A 222 2.18 -0.58 24.16
CA GLY A 222 1.12 0.31 24.62
C GLY A 222 1.59 1.55 25.38
N ASP A 223 2.71 1.45 26.10
CA ASP A 223 3.33 2.59 26.81
C ASP A 223 3.98 3.62 25.87
N MET A 224 4.15 3.27 24.59
CA MET A 224 4.61 4.17 23.53
C MET A 224 3.46 4.78 22.73
N VAL A 225 2.21 4.47 23.07
CA VAL A 225 1.00 4.94 22.38
C VAL A 225 0.31 6.01 23.22
N ARG A 226 0.01 7.16 22.63
CA ARG A 226 -0.79 8.20 23.27
C ARG A 226 -2.22 7.67 23.51
N PRO A 227 -2.81 7.86 24.71
CA PRO A 227 -4.21 7.50 24.94
C PRO A 227 -5.15 8.12 23.90
N GLY A 228 -5.97 7.29 23.26
CA GLY A 228 -6.90 7.73 22.22
C GLY A 228 -6.30 7.87 20.81
N ALA A 229 -5.04 7.50 20.60
CA ALA A 229 -4.45 7.48 19.26
C ALA A 229 -5.04 6.37 18.37
N ILE A 230 -4.99 6.57 17.05
CA ILE A 230 -5.33 5.55 16.05
C ILE A 230 -4.03 4.93 15.55
N VAL A 231 -3.91 3.60 15.64
CA VAL A 231 -2.68 2.87 15.26
C VAL A 231 -2.93 1.98 14.06
N VAL A 232 -2.18 2.22 12.98
CA VAL A 232 -2.16 1.40 11.78
C VAL A 232 -0.84 0.65 11.69
N ASP A 233 -0.90 -0.65 11.91
CA ASP A 233 0.24 -1.55 11.80
C ASP A 233 0.33 -2.11 10.38
N ILE A 234 1.44 -1.84 9.70
CA ILE A 234 1.76 -2.33 8.35
C ILE A 234 2.75 -3.50 8.41
N GLY A 235 3.41 -3.70 9.54
CA GLY A 235 4.39 -4.75 9.72
C GLY A 235 3.81 -6.14 9.46
N ILE A 236 4.56 -6.99 8.77
CA ILE A 236 4.24 -8.42 8.60
C ILE A 236 5.51 -9.21 8.86
N ASN A 237 5.56 -9.85 10.02
CA ASN A 237 6.74 -10.56 10.48
C ASN A 237 6.39 -12.04 10.72
N PRO A 238 7.06 -12.99 10.05
CA PRO A 238 6.93 -14.40 10.41
C PRO A 238 7.68 -14.68 11.70
N VAL A 239 6.98 -15.22 12.70
CA VAL A 239 7.57 -15.67 13.96
C VAL A 239 7.23 -17.12 14.21
N THR A 240 8.18 -17.88 14.78
CA THR A 240 7.96 -19.29 15.15
C THR A 240 7.41 -19.34 16.57
N GLY A 241 6.21 -19.89 16.71
CA GLY A 241 5.59 -20.11 18.03
C GLY A 241 6.30 -21.21 18.84
N PRO A 242 5.93 -21.35 20.14
CA PRO A 242 6.52 -22.38 21.01
C PRO A 242 6.26 -23.81 20.52
N ASP A 243 5.21 -24.02 19.74
CA ASP A 243 4.81 -25.30 19.14
C ASP A 243 5.48 -25.57 17.78
N GLY A 244 6.39 -24.68 17.34
CA GLY A 244 7.05 -24.75 16.04
C GLY A 244 6.19 -24.26 14.87
N SER A 245 4.94 -23.80 15.11
CA SER A 245 4.09 -23.24 14.06
C SER A 245 4.57 -21.83 13.66
N LEU A 246 4.38 -21.49 12.39
CA LEU A 246 4.69 -20.16 11.87
C LEU A 246 3.46 -19.27 12.00
N HIS A 247 3.62 -18.15 12.71
CA HIS A 247 2.60 -17.13 12.86
C HIS A 247 3.06 -15.81 12.22
N LEU A 248 2.10 -15.03 11.72
CA LEU A 248 2.36 -13.66 11.27
C LEU A 248 1.97 -12.70 12.38
N VAL A 249 2.89 -11.82 12.74
CA VAL A 249 2.66 -10.75 13.71
C VAL A 249 3.04 -9.40 13.13
N GLY A 250 2.50 -8.34 13.70
CA GLY A 250 2.80 -6.97 13.32
C GLY A 250 4.05 -6.40 13.97
N ASP A 251 4.30 -5.13 13.68
CA ASP A 251 5.32 -4.31 14.35
C ASP A 251 4.81 -3.75 15.69
N VAL A 252 3.49 -3.84 15.92
CA VAL A 252 2.82 -3.38 17.14
C VAL A 252 2.52 -4.56 18.04
N ASP A 253 2.81 -4.44 19.33
CA ASP A 253 2.23 -5.31 20.35
C ASP A 253 0.73 -4.98 20.49
N PHE A 254 -0.07 -5.73 19.73
CA PHE A 254 -1.49 -5.47 19.58
C PHE A 254 -2.24 -5.47 20.90
N ASP A 255 -1.93 -6.42 21.79
CA ASP A 255 -2.66 -6.61 23.04
C ASP A 255 -2.43 -5.44 24.00
N SER A 256 -1.20 -4.93 24.10
CA SER A 256 -0.90 -3.76 24.93
C SER A 256 -1.38 -2.44 24.30
N ALA A 257 -1.33 -2.33 22.96
CA ALA A 257 -1.72 -1.11 22.26
C ALA A 257 -3.26 -0.91 22.24
N ILE A 258 -4.05 -2.00 22.13
CA ILE A 258 -5.52 -1.91 22.03
C ILE A 258 -6.17 -1.40 23.33
N ASP A 259 -5.50 -1.57 24.46
CA ASP A 259 -5.96 -1.09 25.76
C ASP A 259 -5.82 0.43 25.94
N VAL A 260 -4.96 1.07 25.13
CA VAL A 260 -4.62 2.50 25.23
C VAL A 260 -5.18 3.29 24.04
N ALA A 261 -5.09 2.73 22.84
CA ALA A 261 -5.49 3.39 21.60
C ALA A 261 -7.02 3.44 21.42
N GLU A 262 -7.51 4.44 20.70
CA GLU A 262 -8.90 4.48 20.21
C GLU A 262 -9.17 3.31 19.27
N ALA A 263 -8.23 3.06 18.35
CA ALA A 263 -8.35 1.99 17.37
C ALA A 263 -6.96 1.46 16.94
N VAL A 264 -6.88 0.13 16.69
CA VAL A 264 -5.65 -0.54 16.26
C VAL A 264 -5.96 -1.53 15.14
N SER A 265 -5.18 -1.52 14.06
CA SER A 265 -5.28 -2.53 13.01
C SER A 265 -4.56 -3.82 13.42
N PRO A 266 -5.19 -5.00 13.27
CA PRO A 266 -4.55 -6.28 13.57
C PRO A 266 -3.62 -6.75 12.45
N VAL A 267 -2.63 -7.55 12.80
CA VAL A 267 -1.84 -8.33 11.84
C VAL A 267 -1.90 -9.81 12.22
N PRO A 268 -2.42 -10.69 11.33
CA PRO A 268 -3.00 -10.39 10.02
C PRO A 268 -4.44 -9.85 10.08
N GLY A 269 -4.91 -9.30 8.93
CA GLY A 269 -6.31 -8.90 8.75
C GLY A 269 -6.57 -7.38 8.81
N GLY A 270 -5.53 -6.58 9.01
CA GLY A 270 -5.58 -5.12 8.89
C GLY A 270 -5.35 -4.64 7.44
N VAL A 271 -4.25 -3.95 7.20
CA VAL A 271 -3.93 -3.28 5.91
C VAL A 271 -3.80 -4.24 4.72
N GLY A 272 -3.30 -5.47 4.94
CA GLY A 272 -2.95 -6.42 3.87
C GLY A 272 -4.06 -6.69 2.84
N PRO A 273 -5.29 -7.04 3.22
CA PRO A 273 -6.39 -7.27 2.27
C PRO A 273 -6.70 -6.06 1.39
N ILE A 274 -6.60 -4.84 1.93
CA ILE A 274 -6.82 -3.60 1.18
C ILE A 274 -5.66 -3.36 0.20
N THR A 275 -4.42 -3.67 0.62
CA THR A 275 -3.22 -3.57 -0.24
C THR A 275 -3.38 -4.39 -1.52
N ASP A 276 -3.82 -5.65 -1.40
CA ASP A 276 -4.05 -6.53 -2.56
C ASP A 276 -5.06 -5.92 -3.54
N ALA A 277 -6.17 -5.41 -3.02
CA ALA A 277 -7.20 -4.77 -3.84
C ALA A 277 -6.70 -3.47 -4.49
N TRP A 278 -5.84 -2.69 -3.78
CA TRP A 278 -5.31 -1.44 -4.32
C TRP A 278 -4.32 -1.63 -5.48
N VAL A 279 -3.54 -2.70 -5.48
CA VAL A 279 -2.71 -3.07 -6.66
C VAL A 279 -3.59 -3.25 -7.89
N LEU A 280 -4.72 -3.93 -7.75
CA LEU A 280 -5.67 -4.15 -8.85
C LEU A 280 -6.39 -2.85 -9.24
N HIS A 281 -6.70 -1.97 -8.28
CA HIS A 281 -7.16 -0.61 -8.56
C HIS A 281 -6.19 0.14 -9.47
N ASN A 282 -4.89 0.12 -9.16
CA ASN A 282 -3.89 0.80 -9.98
C ASN A 282 -3.76 0.19 -11.39
N ALA A 283 -3.94 -1.13 -11.54
CA ALA A 283 -3.96 -1.77 -12.86
C ALA A 283 -5.19 -1.35 -13.69
N ILE A 284 -6.37 -1.22 -13.07
CA ILE A 284 -7.58 -0.69 -13.72
C ILE A 284 -7.35 0.77 -14.13
N LEU A 285 -6.83 1.59 -13.22
CA LEU A 285 -6.53 3.00 -13.49
C LEU A 285 -5.52 3.17 -14.64
N ALA A 286 -4.54 2.28 -14.76
CA ALA A 286 -3.60 2.26 -15.88
C ALA A 286 -4.31 1.97 -17.21
N ALA A 287 -5.24 1.00 -17.23
CA ALA A 287 -6.04 0.68 -18.41
C ALA A 287 -6.95 1.85 -18.84
N GLU A 288 -7.66 2.46 -17.90
CA GLU A 288 -8.52 3.63 -18.14
C GLU A 288 -7.75 4.79 -18.79
N ARG A 289 -6.50 5.00 -18.37
CA ARG A 289 -5.63 6.05 -18.92
C ARG A 289 -5.05 5.73 -20.29
N SER A 290 -4.93 4.45 -20.63
CA SER A 290 -4.40 4.00 -21.91
C SER A 290 -5.47 3.96 -23.00
N GLY A 291 -6.73 3.69 -22.67
CA GLY A 291 -7.84 3.53 -23.61
C GLY A 291 -8.43 4.84 -24.15
N GLY A 292 -8.11 6.00 -23.55
CA GLY A 292 -8.67 7.30 -23.95
C GLY A 292 -7.63 8.21 -24.59
N ALA A 293 -7.60 8.32 -25.91
CA ALA A 293 -6.92 9.42 -26.57
C ALA A 293 -7.50 10.77 -26.06
N GLY A 294 -6.87 11.38 -25.07
CA GLY A 294 -7.08 12.77 -24.72
C GLY A 294 -7.94 13.09 -23.50
N ARG A 295 -8.41 12.15 -22.69
CA ARG A 295 -8.82 12.49 -21.32
C ARG A 295 -7.54 12.70 -20.49
N ARG A 296 -7.09 13.95 -20.42
CA ARG A 296 -6.29 14.41 -19.27
C ARG A 296 -7.06 13.91 -18.05
N ALA A 297 -6.52 12.93 -17.32
CA ALA A 297 -7.00 12.69 -15.97
C ALA A 297 -6.92 14.07 -15.30
N ASP A 298 -8.06 14.66 -15.02
CA ASP A 298 -8.13 15.76 -14.10
C ASP A 298 -7.30 15.33 -12.91
N SER A 299 -6.38 16.17 -12.50
CA SER A 299 -5.58 15.98 -11.31
C SER A 299 -6.54 16.06 -10.12
N THR A 300 -7.35 15.01 -9.96
CA THR A 300 -8.20 14.82 -8.80
C THR A 300 -7.29 14.89 -7.61
N HIS A 301 -7.57 15.79 -6.71
CA HIS A 301 -6.82 15.96 -5.48
C HIS A 301 -6.55 14.58 -4.86
N LEU A 302 -5.32 14.34 -4.42
CA LEU A 302 -4.88 13.05 -3.86
C LEU A 302 -5.84 12.54 -2.78
N VAL A 303 -6.40 13.45 -1.98
CA VAL A 303 -7.40 13.17 -0.94
C VAL A 303 -8.71 12.68 -1.54
N GLU A 304 -9.20 13.28 -2.64
CA GLU A 304 -10.43 12.85 -3.32
C GLU A 304 -10.29 11.45 -3.90
N THR A 305 -9.13 11.12 -4.49
CA THR A 305 -8.88 9.78 -5.04
C THR A 305 -8.97 8.69 -3.97
N LEU A 306 -8.39 8.92 -2.79
CA LEU A 306 -8.44 7.98 -1.69
C LEU A 306 -9.79 8.01 -0.96
N GLY A 307 -10.38 9.20 -0.77
CA GLY A 307 -11.67 9.39 -0.13
C GLY A 307 -12.84 8.72 -0.87
N GLN A 308 -12.78 8.62 -2.20
CA GLN A 308 -13.81 7.91 -2.99
C GLN A 308 -14.02 6.45 -2.57
N PHE A 309 -12.97 5.79 -2.05
CA PHE A 309 -13.03 4.41 -1.60
C PHE A 309 -13.38 4.26 -0.12
N ALA A 310 -13.26 5.34 0.65
CA ALA A 310 -13.62 5.37 2.06
C ALA A 310 -15.11 5.60 2.29
N ALA A 311 -15.78 6.37 1.42
CA ALA A 311 -17.20 6.73 1.61
C ALA A 311 -18.11 5.51 1.45
N PRO A 312 -19.05 5.25 2.39
CA PRO A 312 -20.15 4.33 2.13
C PRO A 312 -20.98 4.90 0.99
N ARG A 313 -21.34 4.09 -0.02
CA ARG A 313 -22.38 4.52 -0.98
C ARG A 313 -23.65 4.82 -0.20
N LEU A 314 -24.05 6.08 -0.14
CA LEU A 314 -25.40 6.41 0.30
C LEU A 314 -26.34 5.71 -0.68
N ALA A 315 -27.07 4.70 -0.19
CA ALA A 315 -28.12 4.03 -0.95
C ALA A 315 -29.17 5.08 -1.30
N GLY A 316 -29.25 5.46 -2.57
CA GLY A 316 -30.36 6.20 -3.14
C GLY A 316 -30.12 7.69 -3.38
N SER A 317 -29.66 8.03 -4.55
CA SER A 317 -30.08 9.22 -5.29
C SER A 317 -30.25 8.86 -6.75
#